data_b46e83ccc18477b79e71579d35372016
#
_entry.id   b46e83ccc18477b79e71579d35372016
#
_cell.length_a   1.000
_cell.length_b   1.000
_cell.length_c   1.000
_cell.angle_alpha   90.00
_cell.angle_beta   90.00
_cell.angle_gamma   90.00
#
_symmetry.space_group_name_H-M   'P 1'
#
loop_
_entity.id
_entity.type
_entity.pdbx_description
1 polymer ?
#
loop_
_entity_poly.entity_id
_entity_poly.type
_entity_poly.pdbx_seq_one_letter_code
_entity_poly.pdbx_strand_id
1 'polypeptide(L)' 'MKAIINGYVYDTETAELIYVDTATNRRYYVTPNRRFFFVCFNGIIQCISEENVKKLLGEHDYDKYVELFGEPREG' A
#
# COMPACT_ATOMS: atom_id res chain seq x y z
N MET A 1 -12.28 9.09 -2.07
CA MET A 1 -12.67 7.71 -2.44
C MET A 1 -12.59 6.81 -1.23
N LYS A 2 -13.61 6.07 -0.93
CA LYS A 2 -13.59 5.16 0.22
C LYS A 2 -14.43 3.92 -0.05
N ALA A 3 -14.10 2.83 0.65
CA ALA A 3 -14.83 1.57 0.57
C ALA A 3 -14.79 0.88 1.93
N ILE A 4 -15.79 0.06 2.19
CA ILE A 4 -15.82 -0.78 3.39
C ILE A 4 -15.63 -2.21 2.94
N ILE A 5 -14.56 -2.86 3.45
CA ILE A 5 -14.21 -4.23 3.09
C ILE A 5 -13.97 -4.99 4.38
N ASN A 6 -14.71 -6.07 4.60
CA ASN A 6 -14.63 -6.87 5.82
C ASN A 6 -14.75 -6.05 7.10
N GLY A 7 -15.62 -5.03 7.07
CA GLY A 7 -15.88 -4.18 8.23
C GLY A 7 -14.88 -3.07 8.48
N TYR A 8 -13.87 -2.92 7.62
CA TYR A 8 -12.87 -1.84 7.74
C TYR A 8 -13.06 -0.81 6.65
N VAL A 9 -12.87 0.46 6.99
CA VAL A 9 -12.94 1.57 6.03
C VAL A 9 -11.56 1.78 5.41
N TYR A 10 -11.53 1.80 4.08
CA TYR A 10 -10.33 2.13 3.31
C TYR A 10 -10.61 3.42 2.55
N ASP A 11 -9.93 4.50 2.95
CA ASP A 11 -10.22 5.85 2.47
C ASP A 11 -8.93 6.52 2.00
N THR A 12 -8.89 6.91 0.73
CA THR A 12 -7.71 7.57 0.16
C THR A 12 -7.46 8.96 0.75
N GLU A 13 -8.47 9.58 1.38
CA GLU A 13 -8.30 10.89 1.99
C GLU A 13 -7.62 10.83 3.36
N THR A 14 -7.75 9.71 4.08
CA THR A 14 -7.14 9.55 5.41
C THR A 14 -5.92 8.65 5.39
N ALA A 15 -5.71 7.91 4.30
CA ALA A 15 -4.56 7.01 4.16
C ALA A 15 -3.37 7.74 3.54
N GLU A 16 -2.18 7.19 3.76
CA GLU A 16 -0.96 7.73 3.18
C GLU A 16 -0.64 6.98 1.88
N LEU A 17 -0.36 7.73 0.81
CA LEU A 17 0.10 7.13 -0.45
C LEU A 17 1.55 6.68 -0.25
N ILE A 18 1.82 5.40 -0.50
CA ILE A 18 3.15 4.84 -0.27
C ILE A 18 3.88 4.44 -1.55
N TYR A 19 3.16 4.19 -2.63
CA TYR A 19 3.79 3.80 -3.88
C TYR A 19 2.84 3.98 -5.05
N VAL A 20 3.38 4.41 -6.21
CA VAL A 20 2.62 4.52 -7.45
C VAL A 20 3.27 3.60 -8.48
N ASP A 21 2.52 2.62 -8.97
CA ASP A 21 2.97 1.73 -10.03
C ASP A 21 2.44 2.26 -11.36
N THR A 22 3.31 2.93 -12.11
CA THR A 22 2.90 3.54 -13.38
C THR A 22 2.63 2.51 -14.46
N ALA A 23 3.22 1.33 -14.39
CA ALA A 23 3.01 0.27 -15.38
C ALA A 23 1.60 -0.29 -15.31
N THR A 24 1.04 -0.44 -14.11
CA THR A 24 -0.32 -0.95 -13.90
C THR A 24 -1.32 0.13 -13.53
N ASN A 25 -0.86 1.36 -13.33
CA ASN A 25 -1.68 2.49 -12.90
C ASN A 25 -2.34 2.23 -11.54
N ARG A 26 -1.61 1.59 -10.64
CA ARG A 26 -2.09 1.32 -9.27
C ARG A 26 -1.44 2.28 -8.30
N ARG A 27 -2.23 2.75 -7.32
CA ARG A 27 -1.73 3.57 -6.22
C ARG A 27 -1.90 2.78 -4.93
N TYR A 28 -0.82 2.64 -4.19
CA TYR A 28 -0.80 1.85 -2.96
C TYR A 28 -0.80 2.77 -1.75
N TYR A 29 -1.62 2.42 -0.75
CA TYR A 29 -1.85 3.25 0.44
C TYR A 29 -1.70 2.43 1.70
N VAL A 30 -1.41 3.11 2.81
CA VAL A 30 -1.47 2.52 4.16
C VAL A 30 -2.42 3.36 5.00
N THR A 31 -3.34 2.69 5.71
CA THR A 31 -4.28 3.36 6.61
C THR A 31 -3.60 3.70 7.94
N PRO A 32 -4.19 4.60 8.75
CA PRO A 32 -3.64 4.90 10.09
C PRO A 32 -3.50 3.66 10.97
N ASN A 33 -4.31 2.63 10.78
CA ASN A 33 -4.23 1.38 11.53
C ASN A 33 -3.32 0.34 10.88
N ARG A 34 -2.47 0.79 9.95
CA ARG A 34 -1.47 -0.07 9.30
C ARG A 34 -2.09 -1.19 8.48
N ARG A 35 -3.19 -0.90 7.80
CA ARG A 35 -3.76 -1.78 6.81
C ARG A 35 -3.42 -1.26 5.42
N PHE A 36 -3.17 -2.15 4.48
CA PHE A 36 -2.70 -1.78 3.15
C PHE A 36 -3.77 -2.05 2.11
N PHE A 37 -3.87 -1.15 1.14
CA PHE A 37 -4.77 -1.33 0.02
C PHE A 37 -4.23 -0.62 -1.21
N PHE A 38 -4.78 -0.92 -2.38
CA PHE A 38 -4.43 -0.20 -3.59
C PHE A 38 -5.68 0.15 -4.37
N VAL A 39 -5.56 1.18 -5.21
CA VAL A 39 -6.63 1.64 -6.08
C VAL A 39 -6.19 1.40 -7.51
N CYS A 40 -7.03 0.66 -8.26
CA CYS A 40 -6.79 0.39 -9.68
C CYS A 40 -7.17 1.61 -10.51
N PHE A 41 -6.75 1.63 -11.78
CA PHE A 41 -7.06 2.75 -12.67
C PHE A 41 -8.57 2.96 -12.85
N ASN A 42 -9.36 1.91 -12.69
CA ASN A 42 -10.82 1.99 -12.80
C ASN A 42 -11.50 2.41 -11.48
N GLY A 43 -10.74 2.76 -10.46
CA GLY A 43 -11.25 3.24 -9.19
C GLY A 43 -11.63 2.15 -8.19
N ILE A 44 -11.36 0.89 -8.49
CA ILE A 44 -11.66 -0.21 -7.57
C ILE A 44 -10.59 -0.26 -6.48
N ILE A 45 -11.04 -0.32 -5.21
CA ILE A 45 -10.18 -0.46 -4.04
C ILE A 45 -10.04 -1.94 -3.70
N GLN A 46 -8.80 -2.41 -3.53
CA GLN A 46 -8.53 -3.79 -3.14
C GLN A 46 -7.52 -3.84 -2.01
N CYS A 47 -7.74 -4.73 -1.06
CA CYS A 47 -6.80 -4.94 0.04
C CYS A 47 -5.58 -5.72 -0.46
N ILE A 48 -4.44 -5.46 0.18
CA ILE A 48 -3.20 -6.18 -0.09
C ILE A 48 -2.54 -6.50 1.25
N SER A 49 -1.92 -7.65 1.36
CA SER A 49 -1.26 -8.06 2.60
C SER A 49 0.02 -7.27 2.84
N GLU A 50 0.39 -7.14 4.11
CA GLU A 50 1.66 -6.51 4.49
C GLU A 50 2.84 -7.23 3.82
N GLU A 51 2.80 -8.55 3.75
CA GLU A 51 3.85 -9.34 3.13
C GLU A 51 4.04 -8.98 1.65
N ASN A 52 2.93 -8.81 0.92
CA ASN A 52 3.01 -8.42 -0.48
C ASN A 52 3.48 -6.99 -0.65
N VAL A 53 3.11 -6.08 0.26
CA VAL A 53 3.62 -4.71 0.25
C VAL A 53 5.12 -4.70 0.49
N LYS A 54 5.62 -5.53 1.41
CA LYS A 54 7.07 -5.65 1.66
C LYS A 54 7.81 -6.10 0.41
N LYS A 55 7.27 -7.07 -0.32
CA LYS A 55 7.88 -7.50 -1.59
C LYS A 55 7.90 -6.37 -2.60
N LEU A 56 6.79 -5.68 -2.75
CA LEU A 56 6.66 -4.59 -3.70
C LEU A 56 7.67 -3.48 -3.41
N LEU A 57 7.71 -3.00 -2.17
CA LEU A 57 8.60 -1.91 -1.79
C LEU A 57 10.07 -2.36 -1.77
N GLY A 58 10.32 -3.59 -1.35
CA GLY A 58 11.68 -4.13 -1.36
C GLY A 58 12.28 -4.19 -2.74
N GLU A 59 11.45 -4.41 -3.77
CA GLU A 59 11.92 -4.46 -5.15
C GLU A 59 12.00 -3.08 -5.80
N HIS A 60 11.10 -2.15 -5.44
CA HIS A 60 10.92 -0.92 -6.19
C HIS A 60 11.21 0.36 -5.42
N ASP A 61 11.15 0.34 -4.09
CA ASP A 61 11.34 1.56 -3.30
C ASP A 61 11.93 1.21 -1.94
N TYR A 62 13.23 1.03 -1.91
CA TYR A 62 13.96 0.65 -0.70
C TYR A 62 13.73 1.64 0.45
N ASP A 63 13.81 2.93 0.16
CA ASP A 63 13.68 3.95 1.19
C ASP A 63 12.29 3.91 1.86
N LYS A 64 11.26 3.71 1.07
CA LYS A 64 9.90 3.60 1.61
C LYS A 64 9.72 2.32 2.43
N TYR A 65 10.36 1.24 2.01
CA TYR A 65 10.37 0.00 2.79
C TYR A 65 10.94 0.25 4.19
N VAL A 66 12.12 0.90 4.25
CA VAL A 66 12.77 1.19 5.53
C VAL A 66 11.93 2.12 6.39
N GLU A 67 11.32 3.13 5.77
CA GLU A 67 10.46 4.06 6.50
C GLU A 67 9.29 3.35 7.19
N LEU A 68 8.68 2.36 6.51
CA LEU A 68 7.50 1.67 7.02
C LEU A 68 7.81 0.47 7.90
N PHE A 69 8.87 -0.27 7.59
CA PHE A 69 9.14 -1.57 8.20
C PHE A 69 10.50 -1.68 8.91
N GLY A 70 11.36 -0.67 8.74
CA GLY A 70 12.71 -0.70 9.32
C GLY A 70 13.71 -1.37 8.40
N GLU A 71 14.98 -1.37 8.84
CA GLU A 71 16.06 -1.93 8.03
C GLU A 71 15.89 -3.44 7.84
N PRO A 72 15.99 -3.95 6.61
CA PRO A 72 15.94 -5.38 6.39
C PRO A 72 17.25 -6.05 6.79
N ARG A 73 17.20 -7.36 6.93
CA ARG A 73 18.40 -8.13 7.22
C ARG A 73 19.24 -8.30 5.96
N GLU A 74 20.55 -8.38 6.16
CA GLU A 74 21.46 -8.73 5.08
C GLU A 74 21.17 -10.16 4.60
N GLY A 75 21.20 -10.34 3.31
CA GLY A 75 21.02 -11.65 2.71
C GLY A 75 22.22 -12.58 2.83
#